data_c60cd4d3cb234aecb0da1653a0dc75c3
#
_entry.id   c60cd4d3cb234aecb0da1653a0dc75c3
#
_cell.length_a   1.000
_cell.length_b   1.000
_cell.length_c   1.000
_cell.angle_alpha   90.00
_cell.angle_beta   90.00
_cell.angle_gamma   90.00
#
_symmetry.space_group_name_H-M   'P 1'
#
loop_
_entity.id
_entity.type
_entity.pdbx_description
1 polymer ?
#
loop_
_entity_poly.entity_id
_entity_poly.type
_entity_poly.pdbx_seq_one_letter_code
_entity_poly.pdbx_strand_id
1 'polypeptide(L)'
;MDEETAISSDLEETLQQHRRGSESAGTLVVSESQGYVGDRITFQGRNFPADETYELIWNTTDGRWGVLEANEVIGPQYQPRTETVATVSTDDSGAFDEAWTVPEDYGGTHRIEVLDGETTVASAEFEILPWFQLDRTEAQLGEFFTVTGYGIGPNVVTNNYQVAWDNGNMGFMTGVMNRGTATAEIRAVGPPGKHTLQVWRNYRGVPYLQNNTQSPYGPVADGRQSQWTVEVTEPEAQPRTAWLDPQLDENPIGTHYPQIDDDTAAELEITPSSGQPGTTAFISGENFPPEEEVDLIWYRHEGHRVKGIPITPEPKPEMLPTVTTDENGSFQTEFTIPTGEGSTRPITAAVDGREVAVTGFMMQPSIESFTPESGPVGTTIEIELSGVGWPEYENAPYFLYDNKPLGYVCGLTDDDGGGVVRVEIPAAGEPGWHFIDVYPMIFEMQEDEPDFELRPHLSYLDNHPMRPLPAWHFAFEITDE
;
A
#
# COMPACT_ATOMS: atom_id res chain seq x y z
N MET A 1 -7.41 32.21 -25.83
CA MET A 1 -6.05 32.15 -26.38
C MET A 1 -5.11 33.13 -25.63
N ASP A 2 -5.40 33.45 -24.37
CA ASP A 2 -4.63 34.45 -23.60
C ASP A 2 -4.35 34.07 -22.13
N GLU A 3 -4.72 32.88 -21.67
CA GLU A 3 -4.38 32.42 -20.30
C GLU A 3 -3.12 31.57 -20.22
N GLU A 4 -2.78 30.84 -21.26
CA GLU A 4 -1.59 29.98 -21.32
C GLU A 4 -0.26 30.78 -21.42
N THR A 5 -0.34 32.02 -21.86
CA THR A 5 0.84 32.90 -22.02
C THR A 5 1.20 33.60 -20.71
N ALA A 6 0.25 33.79 -19.78
CA ALA A 6 0.48 34.47 -18.50
C ALA A 6 1.19 33.57 -17.48
N ILE A 7 0.89 32.28 -17.46
CA ILE A 7 1.52 31.30 -16.54
C ILE A 7 2.99 31.09 -16.88
N SER A 8 3.35 31.15 -18.14
CA SER A 8 4.75 31.02 -18.62
C SER A 8 5.61 32.22 -18.22
N SER A 9 5.07 33.44 -18.21
CA SER A 9 5.83 34.65 -17.87
C SER A 9 6.13 34.77 -16.38
N ASP A 10 5.20 34.41 -15.52
CA ASP A 10 5.40 34.45 -14.06
C ASP A 10 6.39 33.36 -13.59
N LEU A 11 6.39 32.20 -14.24
CA LEU A 11 7.37 31.14 -13.96
C LEU A 11 8.78 31.56 -14.41
N GLU A 12 8.90 32.17 -15.60
CA GLU A 12 10.17 32.70 -16.11
C GLU A 12 10.68 33.88 -15.26
N GLU A 13 9.80 34.74 -14.77
CA GLU A 13 10.17 35.85 -13.90
C GLU A 13 10.59 35.37 -12.52
N THR A 14 9.92 34.37 -11.96
CA THR A 14 10.31 33.71 -10.70
C THR A 14 11.64 32.98 -10.86
N LEU A 15 11.86 32.25 -11.94
CA LEU A 15 13.14 31.61 -12.25
C LEU A 15 14.27 32.61 -12.53
N GLN A 16 13.96 33.78 -13.12
CA GLN A 16 14.96 34.84 -13.32
C GLN A 16 15.23 35.63 -12.04
N GLN A 17 14.28 35.79 -11.11
CA GLN A 17 14.51 36.36 -9.80
C GLN A 17 15.39 35.45 -8.92
N HIS A 18 15.18 34.12 -8.99
CA HIS A 18 16.07 33.16 -8.34
C HIS A 18 17.48 33.13 -8.95
N ARG A 19 17.64 33.42 -10.24
CA ARG A 19 18.95 33.54 -10.92
C ARG A 19 19.69 34.86 -10.62
N ARG A 20 19.01 35.88 -10.13
CA ARG A 20 19.62 37.21 -9.86
C ARG A 20 20.04 37.41 -8.40
N GLY A 21 19.81 36.44 -7.54
CA GLY A 21 19.94 36.58 -6.08
C GLY A 21 21.06 35.77 -5.44
N SER A 22 22.14 35.37 -6.12
CA SER A 22 23.35 34.93 -5.38
C SER A 22 24.59 34.98 -6.28
N GLU A 23 25.49 35.89 -5.97
CA GLU A 23 26.93 35.58 -6.09
C GLU A 23 27.13 34.43 -5.11
N SER A 24 27.11 33.16 -5.57
CA SER A 24 27.36 31.99 -4.71
C SER A 24 28.76 32.10 -4.17
N ALA A 25 28.88 32.30 -2.85
CA ALA A 25 30.17 32.42 -2.18
C ALA A 25 30.95 31.08 -2.19
N GLY A 26 30.33 29.96 -2.55
CA GLY A 26 30.97 28.64 -2.55
C GLY A 26 30.49 27.74 -3.68
N THR A 27 31.16 26.59 -3.81
CA THR A 27 30.82 25.51 -4.76
C THR A 27 30.66 24.21 -4.00
N LEU A 28 29.58 23.49 -4.26
CA LEU A 28 29.36 22.12 -3.74
C LEU A 28 29.47 21.11 -4.89
N VAL A 29 30.23 20.04 -4.67
CA VAL A 29 30.36 18.91 -5.61
C VAL A 29 30.13 17.62 -4.84
N VAL A 30 29.41 16.67 -5.46
CA VAL A 30 29.28 15.30 -4.95
C VAL A 30 30.33 14.43 -5.67
N SER A 31 30.97 13.51 -4.94
CA SER A 31 32.01 12.63 -5.52
C SER A 31 31.53 11.83 -6.73
N GLU A 32 30.25 11.45 -6.71
CA GLU A 32 29.55 10.75 -7.78
C GLU A 32 28.24 11.50 -8.07
N SER A 33 27.80 11.55 -9.33
CA SER A 33 26.52 12.20 -9.68
C SER A 33 25.31 11.29 -9.54
N GLN A 34 25.53 9.98 -9.37
CA GLN A 34 24.48 8.97 -9.21
C GLN A 34 25.01 7.77 -8.43
N GLY A 35 24.14 7.01 -7.80
CA GLY A 35 24.45 5.79 -7.06
C GLY A 35 23.22 5.10 -6.52
N TYR A 36 23.39 4.23 -5.55
CA TYR A 36 22.34 3.40 -4.97
C TYR A 36 22.17 3.69 -3.48
N VAL A 37 21.01 3.35 -2.94
CA VAL A 37 20.79 3.29 -1.49
C VAL A 37 21.90 2.43 -0.85
N GLY A 38 22.54 2.97 0.19
CA GLY A 38 23.66 2.33 0.89
C GLY A 38 25.05 2.71 0.37
N ASP A 39 25.16 3.36 -0.78
CA ASP A 39 26.45 3.81 -1.30
C ASP A 39 27.05 4.91 -0.42
N ARG A 40 28.38 4.93 -0.33
CA ARG A 40 29.10 5.97 0.38
C ARG A 40 29.59 7.04 -0.59
N ILE A 41 29.11 8.25 -0.41
CA ILE A 41 29.47 9.43 -1.21
C ILE A 41 30.15 10.49 -0.34
N THR A 42 30.78 11.47 -0.99
CA THR A 42 31.42 12.60 -0.30
C THR A 42 30.91 13.90 -0.90
N PHE A 43 30.45 14.80 -0.05
CA PHE A 43 30.12 16.18 -0.39
C PHE A 43 31.39 17.04 -0.21
N GLN A 44 31.77 17.76 -1.25
CA GLN A 44 33.01 18.57 -1.28
C GLN A 44 32.63 20.04 -1.46
N GLY A 45 32.79 20.82 -0.42
CA GLY A 45 32.66 22.28 -0.45
C GLY A 45 33.97 22.96 -0.76
N ARG A 46 33.97 23.96 -1.65
CA ARG A 46 35.17 24.76 -2.01
C ARG A 46 34.78 26.23 -2.22
N ASN A 47 35.75 27.12 -2.00
CA ASN A 47 35.59 28.56 -2.20
C ASN A 47 34.57 29.23 -1.27
N PHE A 48 34.30 28.64 -0.12
CA PHE A 48 33.52 29.29 0.95
C PHE A 48 34.40 30.24 1.78
N PRO A 49 33.82 31.16 2.55
CA PRO A 49 34.53 31.84 3.64
C PRO A 49 35.21 30.83 4.57
N ALA A 50 36.41 31.20 5.04
CA ALA A 50 37.19 30.36 5.96
C ALA A 50 36.60 30.39 7.38
N ASP A 51 36.73 29.29 8.14
CA ASP A 51 36.32 29.18 9.54
C ASP A 51 34.79 29.43 9.79
N GLU A 52 33.97 29.25 8.76
CA GLU A 52 32.50 29.42 8.87
C GLU A 52 31.79 28.05 8.96
N THR A 53 30.58 28.08 9.50
CA THR A 53 29.77 26.87 9.72
C THR A 53 28.50 26.92 8.89
N TYR A 54 28.19 25.82 8.23
CA TYR A 54 27.02 25.66 7.34
C TYR A 54 26.22 24.40 7.65
N GLU A 55 24.93 24.41 7.31
CA GLU A 55 24.12 23.20 7.30
C GLU A 55 24.09 22.60 5.89
N LEU A 56 24.31 21.28 5.82
CA LEU A 56 24.17 20.49 4.59
C LEU A 56 22.81 19.79 4.61
N ILE A 57 21.99 20.08 3.62
CA ILE A 57 20.59 19.63 3.54
C ILE A 57 20.38 18.72 2.34
N TRP A 58 19.68 17.62 2.56
CA TRP A 58 19.16 16.71 1.57
C TRP A 58 17.68 16.98 1.33
N ASN A 59 17.29 17.24 0.08
CA ASN A 59 15.91 17.45 -0.31
C ASN A 59 15.28 16.15 -0.78
N THR A 60 14.17 15.77 -0.21
CA THR A 60 13.40 14.56 -0.51
C THR A 60 11.90 14.82 -0.44
N THR A 61 11.11 13.78 -0.38
CA THR A 61 9.65 13.83 -0.24
C THR A 61 9.14 12.81 0.77
N ASP A 62 7.93 13.00 1.26
CA ASP A 62 7.13 11.99 1.93
C ASP A 62 5.98 11.58 1.02
N GLY A 63 5.85 10.29 0.77
CA GLY A 63 4.80 9.72 -0.07
C GLY A 63 3.68 9.09 0.74
N ARG A 64 2.48 9.19 0.21
CA ARG A 64 1.28 8.52 0.73
C ARG A 64 0.30 8.27 -0.41
N TRP A 65 -0.62 7.35 -0.22
CA TRP A 65 -1.78 7.25 -1.10
C TRP A 65 -2.77 8.37 -0.76
N GLY A 66 -3.24 9.07 -1.80
CA GLY A 66 -4.37 9.98 -1.69
C GLY A 66 -5.66 9.18 -1.69
N VAL A 67 -6.51 9.41 -0.68
CA VAL A 67 -7.83 8.79 -0.58
C VAL A 67 -8.86 9.90 -0.39
N LEU A 68 -9.86 9.94 -1.27
CA LEU A 68 -11.00 10.85 -1.18
C LEU A 68 -12.17 10.15 -0.48
N GLU A 69 -12.87 10.89 0.37
CA GLU A 69 -14.10 10.45 1.03
C GLU A 69 -14.02 9.03 1.62
N ALA A 70 -12.81 8.63 2.06
CA ALA A 70 -12.56 7.37 2.72
C ALA A 70 -12.60 6.09 1.87
N ASN A 71 -12.87 6.17 0.58
CA ASN A 71 -13.04 4.98 -0.27
C ASN A 71 -12.43 5.06 -1.67
N GLU A 72 -12.20 6.25 -2.20
CA GLU A 72 -11.69 6.46 -3.55
C GLU A 72 -10.17 6.74 -3.53
N VAL A 73 -9.38 5.96 -4.26
CA VAL A 73 -7.95 6.18 -4.39
C VAL A 73 -7.69 7.14 -5.56
N ILE A 74 -7.07 8.27 -5.26
CA ILE A 74 -6.69 9.30 -6.24
C ILE A 74 -5.21 9.23 -6.66
N GLY A 75 -4.54 8.14 -6.31
CA GLY A 75 -3.14 7.88 -6.64
C GLY A 75 -2.14 8.36 -5.59
N PRO A 76 -0.84 8.17 -5.88
CA PRO A 76 0.22 8.59 -4.98
C PRO A 76 0.33 10.11 -4.85
N GLN A 77 0.51 10.59 -3.63
CA GLN A 77 0.76 11.99 -3.32
C GLN A 77 2.11 12.13 -2.64
N TYR A 78 2.90 13.12 -3.05
CA TYR A 78 4.22 13.39 -2.50
C TYR A 78 4.31 14.82 -1.99
N GLN A 79 4.83 14.98 -0.77
CA GLN A 79 5.04 16.28 -0.15
C GLN A 79 6.53 16.53 0.04
N PRO A 80 7.07 17.70 -0.37
CA PRO A 80 8.47 18.03 -0.17
C PRO A 80 8.87 17.94 1.31
N ARG A 81 10.04 17.36 1.57
CA ARG A 81 10.67 17.24 2.88
C ARG A 81 12.17 17.48 2.77
N THR A 82 12.77 17.99 3.81
CA THR A 82 14.21 18.20 3.92
C THR A 82 14.78 17.43 5.12
N GLU A 83 16.00 16.93 4.99
CA GLU A 83 16.76 16.30 6.06
C GLU A 83 18.12 16.99 6.20
N THR A 84 18.54 17.27 7.43
CA THR A 84 19.91 17.74 7.70
C THR A 84 20.87 16.56 7.62
N VAL A 85 21.77 16.61 6.65
CA VAL A 85 22.85 15.61 6.47
C VAL A 85 23.91 15.80 7.55
N ALA A 86 24.42 17.03 7.70
CA ALA A 86 25.46 17.39 8.67
C ALA A 86 25.51 18.90 8.87
N THR A 87 26.12 19.31 9.97
CA THR A 87 26.70 20.65 10.15
C THR A 87 28.18 20.56 9.80
N VAL A 88 28.61 21.30 8.80
CA VAL A 88 29.99 21.29 8.30
C VAL A 88 30.69 22.61 8.61
N SER A 89 32.00 22.56 8.90
CA SER A 89 32.80 23.76 9.08
C SER A 89 33.90 23.80 8.01
N THR A 90 34.12 24.99 7.45
CA THR A 90 35.19 25.21 6.49
C THR A 90 36.54 25.37 7.20
N ASP A 91 37.59 24.91 6.55
CA ASP A 91 38.97 25.14 6.96
C ASP A 91 39.46 26.55 6.54
N ASP A 92 40.76 26.85 6.86
CA ASP A 92 41.41 28.13 6.53
C ASP A 92 41.44 28.38 4.99
N SER A 93 41.23 27.38 4.16
CA SER A 93 41.10 27.51 2.69
C SER A 93 39.67 27.69 2.20
N GLY A 94 38.71 27.70 3.08
CA GLY A 94 37.27 27.75 2.75
C GLY A 94 36.76 26.43 2.15
N ALA A 95 37.28 25.30 2.59
CA ALA A 95 36.92 23.98 2.11
C ALA A 95 36.36 23.09 3.21
N PHE A 96 35.47 22.15 2.85
CA PHE A 96 35.07 21.01 3.67
C PHE A 96 34.90 19.76 2.82
N ASP A 97 35.07 18.59 3.44
CA ASP A 97 34.71 17.29 2.87
C ASP A 97 33.88 16.53 3.90
N GLU A 98 32.66 16.13 3.52
CA GLU A 98 31.74 15.39 4.36
C GLU A 98 31.36 14.06 3.70
N ALA A 99 31.64 12.95 4.39
CA ALA A 99 31.31 11.61 3.91
C ALA A 99 29.93 11.18 4.43
N TRP A 100 29.08 10.70 3.53
CA TRP A 100 27.72 10.32 3.85
C TRP A 100 27.31 9.01 3.19
N THR A 101 26.40 8.29 3.82
CA THR A 101 25.81 7.08 3.23
C THR A 101 24.41 7.43 2.69
N VAL A 102 24.18 7.14 1.42
CA VAL A 102 22.88 7.37 0.77
C VAL A 102 21.80 6.59 1.53
N PRO A 103 20.80 7.27 2.10
CA PRO A 103 19.76 6.63 2.90
C PRO A 103 18.77 5.85 2.04
N GLU A 104 17.92 5.06 2.68
CA GLU A 104 16.70 4.59 2.03
C GLU A 104 15.81 5.80 1.71
N ASP A 105 15.67 6.06 0.41
CA ASP A 105 14.90 7.18 -0.12
C ASP A 105 14.41 6.89 -1.53
N TYR A 106 13.52 7.74 -2.03
CA TYR A 106 12.99 7.61 -3.40
C TYR A 106 14.09 7.72 -4.44
N GLY A 107 13.93 7.02 -5.54
CA GLY A 107 14.80 7.15 -6.70
C GLY A 107 14.59 8.48 -7.43
N GLY A 108 15.56 8.80 -8.31
CA GLY A 108 15.59 10.04 -9.07
C GLY A 108 16.50 11.08 -8.44
N THR A 109 16.38 12.32 -8.92
CA THR A 109 17.29 13.40 -8.57
C THR A 109 16.95 14.04 -7.24
N HIS A 110 17.89 14.05 -6.32
CA HIS A 110 17.85 14.77 -5.04
C HIS A 110 18.74 15.99 -5.11
N ARG A 111 18.24 17.12 -4.64
CA ARG A 111 19.03 18.33 -4.51
C ARG A 111 19.66 18.38 -3.12
N ILE A 112 20.96 18.67 -3.09
CA ILE A 112 21.75 18.89 -1.88
C ILE A 112 22.02 20.40 -1.79
N GLU A 113 21.82 21.00 -0.63
CA GLU A 113 22.01 22.44 -0.42
C GLU A 113 22.93 22.69 0.76
N VAL A 114 23.77 23.72 0.63
CA VAL A 114 24.55 24.28 1.72
C VAL A 114 23.85 25.56 2.18
N LEU A 115 23.44 25.60 3.42
CA LEU A 115 22.73 26.74 4.00
C LEU A 115 23.62 27.56 4.93
N ASP A 116 23.56 28.90 4.78
CA ASP A 116 24.00 29.88 5.77
C ASP A 116 22.74 30.48 6.41
N GLY A 117 22.38 29.98 7.59
CA GLY A 117 21.06 30.22 8.18
C GLY A 117 19.94 29.68 7.27
N GLU A 118 19.08 30.55 6.77
CA GLU A 118 17.98 30.19 5.84
C GLU A 118 18.35 30.38 4.36
N THR A 119 19.59 30.79 4.06
CA THR A 119 20.00 31.12 2.71
C THR A 119 20.80 29.99 2.06
N THR A 120 20.35 29.49 0.91
CA THR A 120 21.14 28.54 0.10
C THR A 120 22.32 29.26 -0.55
N VAL A 121 23.55 28.89 -0.17
CA VAL A 121 24.79 29.48 -0.69
C VAL A 121 25.49 28.60 -1.72
N ALA A 122 25.19 27.32 -1.78
CA ALA A 122 25.62 26.39 -2.83
C ALA A 122 24.66 25.21 -2.95
N SER A 123 24.63 24.56 -4.10
CA SER A 123 23.86 23.32 -4.28
C SER A 123 24.51 22.37 -5.28
N ALA A 124 24.19 21.09 -5.14
CA ALA A 124 24.55 20.03 -6.07
C ALA A 124 23.34 19.08 -6.24
N GLU A 125 23.47 18.14 -7.15
CA GLU A 125 22.45 17.12 -7.40
C GLU A 125 23.08 15.73 -7.33
N PHE A 126 22.29 14.75 -6.86
CA PHE A 126 22.63 13.35 -6.84
C PHE A 126 21.43 12.53 -7.26
N GLU A 127 21.61 11.54 -8.14
CA GLU A 127 20.55 10.66 -8.61
C GLU A 127 20.63 9.31 -7.89
N ILE A 128 19.57 8.94 -7.17
CA ILE A 128 19.39 7.58 -6.65
C ILE A 128 18.82 6.70 -7.77
N LEU A 129 19.56 5.64 -8.10
CA LEU A 129 19.15 4.65 -9.09
C LEU A 129 18.36 3.51 -8.43
N PRO A 130 17.30 3.00 -9.06
CA PRO A 130 16.57 1.83 -8.55
C PRO A 130 17.42 0.57 -8.68
N TRP A 131 17.39 -0.27 -7.65
CA TRP A 131 17.99 -1.60 -7.69
C TRP A 131 17.14 -2.60 -6.91
N PHE A 132 17.31 -3.87 -7.22
CA PHE A 132 16.52 -4.96 -6.66
C PHE A 132 17.41 -6.08 -6.19
N GLN A 133 17.07 -6.68 -5.06
CA GLN A 133 17.74 -7.84 -4.53
C GLN A 133 16.77 -8.97 -4.22
N LEU A 134 17.28 -10.18 -4.23
CA LEU A 134 16.61 -11.40 -3.82
C LEU A 134 17.26 -11.89 -2.53
N ASP A 135 16.46 -12.32 -1.55
CA ASP A 135 16.99 -12.80 -0.27
C ASP A 135 17.67 -14.18 -0.42
N ARG A 136 17.19 -14.99 -1.36
CA ARG A 136 17.72 -16.34 -1.68
C ARG A 136 17.44 -16.72 -3.14
N THR A 137 18.21 -17.66 -3.67
CA THR A 137 18.05 -18.22 -5.03
C THR A 137 17.66 -19.68 -5.02
N GLU A 138 17.28 -20.23 -3.87
CA GLU A 138 16.77 -21.60 -3.68
C GLU A 138 15.65 -21.54 -2.66
N ALA A 139 14.52 -22.21 -2.98
CA ALA A 139 13.37 -22.32 -2.09
C ALA A 139 12.66 -23.67 -2.35
N GLN A 140 12.04 -24.23 -1.29
CA GLN A 140 11.19 -25.40 -1.45
C GLN A 140 9.87 -25.02 -2.13
N LEU A 141 9.30 -25.96 -2.87
CA LEU A 141 7.97 -25.79 -3.47
C LEU A 141 6.95 -25.37 -2.41
N GLY A 142 6.27 -24.24 -2.65
CA GLY A 142 5.31 -23.63 -1.73
C GLY A 142 5.92 -22.69 -0.69
N GLU A 143 7.24 -22.61 -0.56
CA GLU A 143 7.93 -21.67 0.32
C GLU A 143 7.96 -20.25 -0.29
N PHE A 144 7.89 -19.23 0.57
CA PHE A 144 8.05 -17.84 0.15
C PHE A 144 9.51 -17.39 0.24
N PHE A 145 9.89 -16.56 -0.70
CA PHE A 145 11.16 -15.82 -0.71
C PHE A 145 10.90 -14.35 -1.07
N THR A 146 11.85 -13.48 -0.77
CA THR A 146 11.61 -12.04 -0.79
C THR A 146 12.38 -11.33 -1.88
N VAL A 147 11.67 -10.49 -2.65
CA VAL A 147 12.25 -9.47 -3.54
C VAL A 147 12.13 -8.12 -2.86
N THR A 148 13.24 -7.42 -2.70
CA THR A 148 13.26 -6.04 -2.20
C THR A 148 13.76 -5.10 -3.28
N GLY A 149 13.01 -4.04 -3.55
CA GLY A 149 13.40 -2.93 -4.41
C GLY A 149 13.72 -1.70 -3.59
N TYR A 150 14.77 -0.99 -3.98
CA TYR A 150 15.21 0.26 -3.36
C TYR A 150 15.31 1.36 -4.41
N GLY A 151 15.20 2.61 -3.98
CA GLY A 151 15.29 3.75 -4.88
C GLY A 151 14.14 3.78 -5.91
N ILE A 152 12.97 3.27 -5.54
CA ILE A 152 11.77 3.36 -6.37
C ILE A 152 11.32 4.82 -6.34
N GLY A 153 11.22 5.43 -7.52
CA GLY A 153 11.01 6.87 -7.64
C GLY A 153 9.59 7.32 -7.31
N PRO A 154 9.41 8.65 -7.08
CA PRO A 154 8.14 9.20 -6.62
C PRO A 154 7.18 9.61 -7.75
N ASN A 155 7.35 9.17 -8.97
CA ASN A 155 6.45 9.54 -10.07
C ASN A 155 5.88 8.32 -10.78
N VAL A 156 4.80 8.50 -11.51
CA VAL A 156 4.04 7.43 -12.16
C VAL A 156 4.87 6.51 -13.08
N VAL A 157 5.99 7.01 -13.60
CA VAL A 157 6.91 6.23 -14.46
C VAL A 157 7.89 5.40 -13.65
N THR A 158 8.24 5.84 -12.44
CA THR A 158 9.32 5.29 -11.64
C THR A 158 8.84 4.65 -10.33
N ASN A 159 7.55 4.72 -10.00
CA ASN A 159 6.99 4.16 -8.77
C ASN A 159 6.41 2.75 -8.89
N ASN A 160 6.41 2.17 -10.09
CA ASN A 160 5.82 0.87 -10.37
C ASN A 160 6.77 -0.06 -11.08
N TYR A 161 6.89 -1.29 -10.59
CA TYR A 161 7.65 -2.35 -11.23
C TYR A 161 6.84 -3.64 -11.24
N GLN A 162 6.77 -4.27 -12.42
CA GLN A 162 6.09 -5.55 -12.59
C GLN A 162 7.02 -6.70 -12.25
N VAL A 163 6.51 -7.68 -11.53
CA VAL A 163 7.20 -8.92 -11.20
C VAL A 163 6.67 -10.05 -12.07
N ALA A 164 7.56 -10.81 -12.67
CA ALA A 164 7.19 -11.94 -13.52
C ALA A 164 7.92 -13.21 -13.10
N TRP A 165 7.17 -14.32 -13.00
CA TRP A 165 7.65 -15.68 -12.77
C TRP A 165 7.49 -16.49 -14.03
N ASP A 166 8.57 -17.07 -14.54
CA ASP A 166 8.59 -17.82 -15.80
C ASP A 166 7.90 -17.10 -16.96
N ASN A 167 8.19 -15.81 -17.11
CA ASN A 167 7.57 -14.88 -18.06
C ASN A 167 6.06 -14.60 -17.85
N GLY A 168 5.43 -15.17 -16.82
CA GLY A 168 4.08 -14.80 -16.38
C GLY A 168 4.11 -13.57 -15.51
N ASN A 169 3.38 -12.49 -15.88
CA ASN A 169 3.26 -11.32 -15.03
C ASN A 169 2.42 -11.66 -13.79
N MET A 170 2.99 -11.54 -12.60
CA MET A 170 2.31 -11.83 -11.34
C MET A 170 1.55 -10.63 -10.80
N GLY A 171 2.14 -9.46 -10.91
CA GLY A 171 1.66 -8.23 -10.31
C GLY A 171 2.76 -7.18 -10.22
N PHE A 172 2.56 -6.17 -9.40
CA PHE A 172 3.45 -5.04 -9.31
C PHE A 172 3.95 -4.76 -7.89
N MET A 173 5.08 -4.06 -7.83
CA MET A 173 5.65 -3.48 -6.62
C MET A 173 5.66 -1.96 -6.73
N THR A 174 5.41 -1.26 -5.64
CA THR A 174 5.54 0.20 -5.53
C THR A 174 6.13 0.58 -4.17
N GLY A 175 6.89 1.67 -4.11
CA GLY A 175 7.53 2.18 -2.90
C GLY A 175 6.89 3.49 -2.38
N VAL A 176 5.58 3.69 -2.57
CA VAL A 176 4.88 4.95 -2.26
C VAL A 176 4.96 5.34 -0.80
N MET A 177 4.73 4.40 0.13
CA MET A 177 4.60 4.70 1.56
C MET A 177 5.87 4.42 2.37
N ASN A 178 6.85 3.74 1.78
CA ASN A 178 8.07 3.30 2.46
C ASN A 178 9.33 3.92 1.82
N ARG A 179 9.29 5.22 1.56
CA ARG A 179 10.43 6.03 1.09
C ARG A 179 11.21 5.38 -0.07
N GLY A 180 10.46 4.85 -1.06
CA GLY A 180 11.06 4.21 -2.22
C GLY A 180 11.57 2.79 -2.01
N THR A 181 11.31 2.19 -0.85
CA THR A 181 11.56 0.77 -0.59
C THR A 181 10.27 -0.03 -0.76
N ALA A 182 10.35 -1.17 -1.45
CA ALA A 182 9.23 -2.08 -1.66
C ALA A 182 9.66 -3.52 -1.46
N THR A 183 8.86 -4.27 -0.69
CA THR A 183 9.11 -5.69 -0.41
C THR A 183 7.95 -6.53 -0.93
N ALA A 184 8.25 -7.55 -1.75
CA ALA A 184 7.27 -8.52 -2.24
C ALA A 184 7.67 -9.94 -1.85
N GLU A 185 6.73 -10.67 -1.26
CA GLU A 185 6.88 -12.09 -0.99
C GLU A 185 6.38 -12.91 -2.18
N ILE A 186 7.24 -13.75 -2.72
CA ILE A 186 6.99 -14.56 -3.91
C ILE A 186 7.00 -16.02 -3.52
N ARG A 187 5.93 -16.74 -3.86
CA ARG A 187 5.88 -18.18 -3.62
C ARG A 187 6.66 -18.95 -4.69
N ALA A 188 7.50 -19.89 -4.28
CA ALA A 188 8.12 -20.85 -5.17
C ALA A 188 7.08 -21.83 -5.69
N VAL A 189 6.80 -21.80 -6.99
CA VAL A 189 5.77 -22.63 -7.63
C VAL A 189 6.28 -23.30 -8.91
N GLY A 190 5.61 -24.34 -9.35
CA GLY A 190 5.97 -25.11 -10.54
C GLY A 190 6.80 -26.37 -10.20
N PRO A 191 7.17 -27.20 -11.19
CA PRO A 191 7.91 -28.42 -10.95
C PRO A 191 9.30 -28.12 -10.38
N PRO A 192 9.89 -28.98 -9.56
CA PRO A 192 11.25 -28.82 -9.09
C PRO A 192 12.25 -28.59 -10.23
N GLY A 193 13.15 -27.63 -10.06
CA GLY A 193 14.10 -27.20 -11.06
C GLY A 193 14.31 -25.70 -11.12
N LYS A 194 14.83 -25.22 -12.25
CA LYS A 194 15.21 -23.82 -12.42
C LYS A 194 14.06 -23.00 -13.00
N HIS A 195 13.69 -21.97 -12.28
CA HIS A 195 12.69 -20.97 -12.65
C HIS A 195 13.32 -19.60 -12.82
N THR A 196 12.65 -18.70 -13.51
CA THR A 196 13.13 -17.34 -13.75
C THR A 196 12.23 -16.33 -13.08
N LEU A 197 12.81 -15.51 -12.22
CA LEU A 197 12.15 -14.34 -11.65
C LEU A 197 12.69 -13.08 -12.32
N GLN A 198 11.82 -12.16 -12.68
CA GLN A 198 12.17 -10.92 -13.36
C GLN A 198 11.43 -9.73 -12.75
N VAL A 199 12.10 -8.57 -12.73
CA VAL A 199 11.51 -7.27 -12.42
C VAL A 199 11.60 -6.38 -13.64
N TRP A 200 10.47 -5.78 -14.03
CA TRP A 200 10.33 -4.97 -15.23
C TRP A 200 9.76 -3.59 -14.91
N ARG A 201 10.10 -2.61 -15.73
CA ARG A 201 9.35 -1.35 -15.73
C ARG A 201 7.91 -1.61 -16.14
N ASN A 202 7.01 -0.87 -15.50
CA ASN A 202 5.58 -0.95 -15.75
C ASN A 202 5.15 -0.01 -16.90
N TYR A 203 4.18 -0.46 -17.67
CA TYR A 203 3.36 0.38 -18.52
C TYR A 203 1.91 -0.11 -18.48
N ARG A 204 1.03 0.66 -17.85
CA ARG A 204 -0.40 0.33 -17.70
C ARG A 204 -0.64 -1.09 -17.17
N GLY A 205 0.00 -1.43 -16.05
CA GLY A 205 -0.19 -2.71 -15.37
C GLY A 205 0.46 -3.92 -16.01
N VAL A 206 1.35 -3.74 -17.02
CA VAL A 206 2.08 -4.84 -17.68
C VAL A 206 3.57 -4.51 -17.83
N PRO A 207 4.44 -5.54 -17.92
CA PRO A 207 5.86 -5.35 -18.21
C PRO A 207 6.08 -4.63 -19.56
N TYR A 208 6.95 -3.63 -19.57
CA TYR A 208 7.38 -2.99 -20.79
C TYR A 208 8.58 -3.72 -21.39
N LEU A 209 8.39 -4.40 -22.51
CA LEU A 209 9.37 -5.35 -23.09
C LEU A 209 10.33 -4.72 -24.08
N GLN A 210 10.06 -3.49 -24.57
CA GLN A 210 10.90 -2.88 -25.58
C GLN A 210 12.09 -2.16 -24.98
N ASN A 211 13.28 -2.65 -25.30
CA ASN A 211 14.54 -2.07 -24.85
C ASN A 211 15.06 -1.05 -25.85
N ASN A 212 15.50 0.10 -25.41
CA ASN A 212 16.37 1.08 -26.07
C ASN A 212 15.86 1.84 -27.29
N THR A 213 14.77 1.48 -27.94
CA THR A 213 14.43 2.08 -29.25
C THR A 213 13.28 3.05 -29.21
N GLN A 214 12.26 2.79 -28.40
CA GLN A 214 11.09 3.64 -28.23
C GLN A 214 10.50 3.43 -26.86
N SER A 215 10.16 4.50 -26.17
CA SER A 215 9.45 4.47 -24.91
C SER A 215 8.41 5.58 -24.88
N PRO A 216 7.18 5.33 -24.36
CA PRO A 216 6.21 6.40 -24.13
C PRO A 216 6.68 7.40 -23.06
N TYR A 217 7.68 7.03 -22.27
CA TYR A 217 8.24 7.83 -21.17
C TYR A 217 9.58 8.50 -21.51
N GLY A 218 9.94 8.59 -22.79
CA GLY A 218 11.24 9.09 -23.21
C GLY A 218 12.33 7.99 -23.27
N PRO A 219 13.61 8.35 -23.37
CA PRO A 219 14.69 7.38 -23.51
C PRO A 219 14.88 6.60 -22.20
N VAL A 220 14.36 5.38 -22.18
CA VAL A 220 14.59 4.41 -21.10
C VAL A 220 15.60 3.40 -21.58
N ALA A 221 16.71 3.27 -20.88
CA ALA A 221 17.83 2.43 -21.32
C ALA A 221 17.50 0.93 -21.34
N ASP A 222 16.75 0.42 -20.37
CA ASP A 222 16.33 -0.98 -20.29
C ASP A 222 14.97 -1.10 -19.58
N GLY A 223 14.03 -1.84 -20.18
CA GLY A 223 12.73 -2.14 -19.56
C GLY A 223 12.85 -3.13 -18.41
N ARG A 224 13.78 -4.11 -18.52
CA ARG A 224 14.05 -5.08 -17.46
C ARG A 224 15.07 -4.51 -16.47
N GLN A 225 14.70 -4.49 -15.19
CA GLN A 225 15.57 -3.99 -14.13
C GLN A 225 16.44 -5.10 -13.53
N SER A 226 15.85 -6.30 -13.30
CA SER A 226 16.57 -7.43 -12.70
C SER A 226 16.04 -8.77 -13.20
N GLN A 227 16.89 -9.79 -13.14
CA GLN A 227 16.55 -11.17 -13.45
C GLN A 227 17.39 -12.12 -12.60
N TRP A 228 16.75 -13.13 -12.03
CA TRP A 228 17.39 -14.21 -11.29
C TRP A 228 16.92 -15.57 -11.78
N THR A 229 17.75 -16.57 -11.54
CA THR A 229 17.35 -17.97 -11.59
C THR A 229 17.13 -18.44 -10.17
N VAL A 230 15.95 -18.98 -9.90
CA VAL A 230 15.57 -19.56 -8.61
C VAL A 230 15.47 -21.08 -8.79
N GLU A 231 16.14 -21.85 -7.94
CA GLU A 231 16.02 -23.29 -7.88
C GLU A 231 14.85 -23.66 -6.96
N VAL A 232 13.80 -24.25 -7.51
CA VAL A 232 12.71 -24.83 -6.73
C VAL A 232 13.03 -26.27 -6.40
N THR A 233 13.00 -26.63 -5.13
CA THR A 233 13.28 -27.99 -4.64
C THR A 233 12.00 -28.68 -4.16
N GLU A 234 12.04 -30.01 -4.03
CA GLU A 234 10.93 -30.75 -3.43
C GLU A 234 10.67 -30.30 -2.00
N PRO A 235 9.42 -30.21 -1.55
CA PRO A 235 9.11 -29.80 -0.19
C PRO A 235 9.48 -30.91 0.80
N GLU A 236 10.14 -30.55 1.92
CA GLU A 236 10.47 -31.51 3.00
C GLU A 236 9.24 -31.94 3.79
N ALA A 237 8.17 -31.15 3.78
CA ALA A 237 6.90 -31.41 4.44
C ALA A 237 5.73 -30.99 3.53
N GLN A 238 4.55 -31.51 3.82
CA GLN A 238 3.35 -31.06 3.11
C GLN A 238 3.15 -29.55 3.28
N PRO A 239 2.89 -28.81 2.21
CA PRO A 239 2.55 -27.41 2.29
C PRO A 239 1.32 -27.17 3.18
N ARG A 240 1.28 -26.00 3.85
CA ARG A 240 0.09 -25.56 4.57
C ARG A 240 -1.04 -25.32 3.57
N THR A 241 -2.22 -25.89 3.83
CA THR A 241 -3.30 -25.91 2.83
C THR A 241 -4.08 -24.61 2.74
N ALA A 242 -4.29 -23.90 3.87
CA ALA A 242 -4.97 -22.60 3.86
C ALA A 242 -4.52 -21.73 5.04
N TRP A 243 -4.22 -20.47 4.76
CA TRP A 243 -3.97 -19.45 5.80
C TRP A 243 -4.12 -18.04 5.26
N LEU A 244 -4.17 -17.13 6.17
CA LEU A 244 -4.18 -15.68 5.99
C LEU A 244 -2.92 -15.11 6.64
N ASP A 245 -2.34 -14.08 6.04
CA ASP A 245 -1.23 -13.35 6.64
C ASP A 245 -1.61 -12.80 8.02
N PRO A 246 -0.63 -12.59 8.90
CA PRO A 246 -0.88 -11.92 10.17
C PRO A 246 -1.53 -10.56 9.95
N GLN A 247 -2.62 -10.32 10.68
CA GLN A 247 -3.33 -9.05 10.65
C GLN A 247 -2.85 -8.17 11.80
N LEU A 248 -2.70 -6.87 11.55
CA LEU A 248 -2.38 -5.89 12.58
C LEU A 248 -3.67 -5.19 13.05
N ASP A 249 -3.72 -4.82 14.31
CA ASP A 249 -4.84 -4.12 14.95
C ASP A 249 -4.76 -2.60 14.69
N GLU A 250 -4.45 -2.18 13.46
CA GLU A 250 -4.41 -0.77 13.10
C GLU A 250 -5.74 -0.30 12.51
N ASN A 251 -6.19 0.88 12.93
CA ASN A 251 -7.42 1.46 12.45
C ASN A 251 -7.26 1.89 10.98
N PRO A 252 -8.05 1.35 10.05
CA PRO A 252 -7.89 1.66 8.64
C PRO A 252 -8.12 3.16 8.35
N ILE A 253 -7.35 3.69 7.40
CA ILE A 253 -7.59 5.01 6.83
C ILE A 253 -8.96 4.99 6.16
N GLY A 254 -9.79 5.98 6.44
CA GLY A 254 -10.98 6.22 5.64
C GLY A 254 -12.29 5.69 6.18
N THR A 255 -12.44 5.53 7.48
CA THR A 255 -13.75 5.19 8.06
C THR A 255 -14.65 6.41 8.14
N HIS A 256 -15.82 6.34 7.51
CA HIS A 256 -16.88 7.31 7.71
C HIS A 256 -17.69 6.95 8.97
N TYR A 257 -17.48 7.72 10.02
CA TYR A 257 -18.34 7.66 11.19
C TYR A 257 -19.58 8.53 10.98
N PRO A 258 -20.77 8.09 11.42
CA PRO A 258 -21.93 8.97 11.50
C PRO A 258 -21.60 10.24 12.30
N GLN A 259 -22.13 11.37 11.82
CA GLN A 259 -21.96 12.63 12.54
C GLN A 259 -22.81 12.61 13.79
N ILE A 260 -22.18 12.71 14.94
CA ILE A 260 -22.87 12.90 16.22
C ILE A 260 -22.70 14.34 16.69
N ASP A 261 -23.65 14.80 17.51
CA ASP A 261 -23.53 16.15 18.09
C ASP A 261 -22.48 16.20 19.20
N ASP A 262 -21.50 17.09 19.07
CA ASP A 262 -20.38 17.25 20.02
C ASP A 262 -20.79 17.77 21.42
N ASP A 263 -22.07 17.99 21.69
CA ASP A 263 -22.58 18.54 22.94
C ASP A 263 -22.88 17.48 24.02
N THR A 264 -22.58 16.22 23.74
CA THR A 264 -22.78 15.10 24.67
C THR A 264 -21.46 14.67 25.32
N ALA A 265 -21.54 14.31 26.61
CA ALA A 265 -20.41 13.68 27.31
C ALA A 265 -20.45 12.15 27.24
N ALA A 266 -21.41 11.57 26.51
CA ALA A 266 -21.59 10.13 26.38
C ALA A 266 -20.43 9.50 25.61
N GLU A 267 -19.89 8.44 26.13
CA GLU A 267 -18.78 7.67 25.55
C GLU A 267 -19.22 6.24 25.25
N LEU A 268 -18.79 5.73 24.11
CA LEU A 268 -19.06 4.37 23.66
C LEU A 268 -17.77 3.66 23.33
N GLU A 269 -17.58 2.45 23.81
CA GLU A 269 -16.42 1.61 23.56
C GLU A 269 -16.83 0.19 23.17
N ILE A 270 -16.02 -0.48 22.33
CA ILE A 270 -16.15 -1.91 22.04
C ILE A 270 -14.85 -2.64 22.30
N THR A 271 -14.93 -3.76 23.00
CA THR A 271 -13.75 -4.59 23.37
C THR A 271 -13.98 -6.07 23.04
N PRO A 272 -13.15 -6.73 22.22
CA PRO A 272 -12.04 -6.14 21.46
C PRO A 272 -12.55 -5.17 20.38
N SER A 273 -11.71 -4.24 19.93
CA SER A 273 -12.03 -3.27 18.88
C SER A 273 -11.83 -3.81 17.46
N SER A 274 -11.30 -5.04 17.33
CA SER A 274 -11.10 -5.73 16.04
C SER A 274 -11.30 -7.23 16.17
N GLY A 275 -11.62 -7.90 15.08
CA GLY A 275 -11.75 -9.34 15.02
C GLY A 275 -12.46 -9.84 13.75
N GLN A 276 -12.50 -11.15 13.61
CA GLN A 276 -13.21 -11.83 12.53
C GLN A 276 -14.73 -11.93 12.81
N PRO A 277 -15.56 -12.21 11.80
CA PRO A 277 -16.95 -12.61 12.02
C PRO A 277 -17.07 -13.72 13.08
N GLY A 278 -18.11 -13.63 13.91
CA GLY A 278 -18.29 -14.55 15.05
C GLY A 278 -17.52 -14.18 16.32
N THR A 279 -16.66 -13.16 16.29
CA THR A 279 -16.02 -12.65 17.51
C THR A 279 -17.06 -12.18 18.51
N THR A 280 -16.94 -12.61 19.77
CA THR A 280 -17.74 -12.05 20.87
C THR A 280 -17.04 -10.79 21.38
N ALA A 281 -17.75 -9.67 21.32
CA ALA A 281 -17.31 -8.36 21.80
C ALA A 281 -18.26 -7.83 22.87
N PHE A 282 -17.78 -6.89 23.69
CA PHE A 282 -18.55 -6.16 24.68
C PHE A 282 -18.64 -4.70 24.28
N ILE A 283 -19.86 -4.19 24.13
CA ILE A 283 -20.13 -2.77 23.94
C ILE A 283 -20.43 -2.17 25.31
N SER A 284 -19.67 -1.16 25.71
CA SER A 284 -19.84 -0.43 26.96
C SER A 284 -20.07 1.06 26.70
N GLY A 285 -20.96 1.66 27.50
CA GLY A 285 -21.25 3.08 27.47
C GLY A 285 -21.09 3.71 28.82
N GLU A 286 -20.58 4.94 28.85
CA GLU A 286 -20.43 5.77 30.04
C GLU A 286 -20.95 7.18 29.81
N ASN A 287 -21.29 7.88 30.89
CA ASN A 287 -21.80 9.28 30.86
C ASN A 287 -23.11 9.48 30.11
N PHE A 288 -23.93 8.45 29.94
CA PHE A 288 -25.29 8.55 29.44
C PHE A 288 -26.26 9.05 30.52
N PRO A 289 -27.48 9.50 30.15
CA PRO A 289 -28.52 9.74 31.15
C PRO A 289 -28.80 8.46 31.96
N PRO A 290 -28.94 8.55 33.30
CA PRO A 290 -29.22 7.39 34.15
C PRO A 290 -30.60 6.80 33.92
N GLU A 291 -30.73 5.47 34.01
CA GLU A 291 -31.99 4.73 33.92
C GLU A 291 -32.77 4.95 32.61
N GLU A 292 -32.06 5.31 31.52
CA GLU A 292 -32.64 5.56 30.20
C GLU A 292 -32.39 4.41 29.22
N GLU A 293 -33.30 4.26 28.24
CA GLU A 293 -33.13 3.33 27.13
C GLU A 293 -32.14 3.91 26.10
N VAL A 294 -31.17 3.09 25.71
CA VAL A 294 -30.17 3.41 24.69
C VAL A 294 -30.29 2.41 23.55
N ASP A 295 -30.58 2.93 22.37
CA ASP A 295 -30.60 2.15 21.13
C ASP A 295 -29.18 2.05 20.57
N LEU A 296 -28.70 0.84 20.37
CA LEU A 296 -27.42 0.59 19.71
C LEU A 296 -27.65 0.31 18.23
N ILE A 297 -26.83 0.91 17.37
CA ILE A 297 -26.98 0.86 15.93
C ILE A 297 -25.65 0.42 15.30
N TRP A 298 -25.67 -0.70 14.60
CA TRP A 298 -24.56 -1.20 13.79
C TRP A 298 -24.70 -0.69 12.36
N TYR A 299 -23.64 -0.12 11.78
CA TYR A 299 -23.68 0.34 10.42
C TYR A 299 -22.95 -0.61 9.48
N ARG A 300 -23.60 -1.03 8.41
CA ARG A 300 -23.01 -1.66 7.25
C ARG A 300 -23.05 -0.71 6.05
N HIS A 301 -22.44 -1.10 4.93
CA HIS A 301 -22.43 -0.30 3.71
C HIS A 301 -23.18 -1.03 2.60
N GLU A 302 -23.98 -0.30 1.84
CA GLU A 302 -24.62 -0.78 0.61
C GLU A 302 -24.13 0.04 -0.58
N GLY A 303 -23.83 -0.63 -1.69
CA GLY A 303 -23.45 0.04 -2.92
C GLY A 303 -22.92 -0.88 -3.99
N HIS A 304 -22.74 -0.31 -5.18
CA HIS A 304 -22.21 -1.00 -6.36
C HIS A 304 -21.19 -0.13 -7.08
N ARG A 305 -20.33 -0.79 -7.87
CA ARG A 305 -19.43 -0.13 -8.82
C ARG A 305 -20.03 0.07 -10.22
N VAL A 306 -21.33 -0.04 -10.39
CA VAL A 306 -21.98 0.12 -11.68
C VAL A 306 -22.40 1.58 -11.89
N LYS A 307 -22.00 2.18 -13.01
CA LYS A 307 -22.35 3.56 -13.36
C LYS A 307 -23.85 3.80 -13.29
N GLY A 308 -24.28 4.83 -12.56
CA GLY A 308 -25.70 5.19 -12.36
C GLY A 308 -26.34 4.60 -11.12
N ILE A 309 -25.62 3.78 -10.36
CA ILE A 309 -25.94 3.36 -8.99
C ILE A 309 -24.89 4.04 -8.09
N PRO A 310 -25.19 4.40 -6.84
CA PRO A 310 -24.18 5.01 -5.97
C PRO A 310 -22.90 4.18 -5.97
N ILE A 311 -21.82 4.77 -6.45
CA ILE A 311 -20.48 4.13 -6.46
C ILE A 311 -19.92 4.17 -5.04
N THR A 312 -20.27 5.23 -4.31
CA THR A 312 -19.92 5.39 -2.90
C THR A 312 -20.92 4.59 -2.06
N PRO A 313 -20.47 3.60 -1.30
CA PRO A 313 -21.34 2.87 -0.39
C PRO A 313 -21.97 3.79 0.63
N GLU A 314 -23.29 3.68 0.80
CA GLU A 314 -24.01 4.44 1.80
C GLU A 314 -24.10 3.65 3.12
N PRO A 315 -23.89 4.30 4.28
CA PRO A 315 -24.10 3.65 5.57
C PRO A 315 -25.55 3.20 5.75
N LYS A 316 -25.76 1.94 6.05
CA LYS A 316 -27.08 1.36 6.34
C LYS A 316 -27.18 0.96 7.80
N PRO A 317 -28.08 1.60 8.57
CA PRO A 317 -28.25 1.27 9.97
C PRO A 317 -28.96 -0.06 10.19
N GLU A 318 -28.44 -0.86 11.12
CA GLU A 318 -29.06 -2.07 11.65
C GLU A 318 -29.21 -1.95 13.16
N MET A 319 -30.45 -2.07 13.66
CA MET A 319 -30.72 -1.95 15.08
C MET A 319 -30.20 -3.17 15.83
N LEU A 320 -29.37 -2.93 16.83
CA LEU A 320 -28.99 -3.91 17.83
C LEU A 320 -30.01 -3.89 19.00
N PRO A 321 -29.96 -4.85 19.94
CA PRO A 321 -30.83 -4.79 21.11
C PRO A 321 -30.65 -3.49 21.91
N THR A 322 -31.76 -2.85 22.28
CA THR A 322 -31.78 -1.73 23.20
C THR A 322 -31.28 -2.14 24.58
N VAL A 323 -30.50 -1.30 25.21
CA VAL A 323 -29.98 -1.47 26.57
C VAL A 323 -30.50 -0.38 27.48
N THR A 324 -30.52 -0.65 28.78
CA THR A 324 -30.88 0.36 29.79
C THR A 324 -29.65 0.72 30.62
N THR A 325 -29.39 1.99 30.80
CA THR A 325 -28.30 2.48 31.64
C THR A 325 -28.60 2.27 33.12
N ASP A 326 -27.56 2.11 33.93
CA ASP A 326 -27.67 2.04 35.38
C ASP A 326 -27.86 3.43 36.02
N GLU A 327 -27.90 3.47 37.35
CA GLU A 327 -28.02 4.71 38.14
C GLU A 327 -26.88 5.70 37.93
N ASN A 328 -25.75 5.27 37.33
CA ASN A 328 -24.58 6.07 37.02
C ASN A 328 -24.54 6.48 35.53
N GLY A 329 -25.50 6.07 34.74
CA GLY A 329 -25.51 6.31 33.29
C GLY A 329 -24.55 5.41 32.51
N SER A 330 -24.29 4.20 33.01
CA SER A 330 -23.40 3.24 32.38
C SER A 330 -24.16 1.98 31.95
N PHE A 331 -23.65 1.29 30.92
CA PHE A 331 -24.12 -0.02 30.50
C PHE A 331 -22.99 -0.86 29.93
N GLN A 332 -23.19 -2.17 29.89
CA GLN A 332 -22.37 -3.12 29.14
C GLN A 332 -23.27 -4.23 28.55
N THR A 333 -23.05 -4.56 27.30
CA THR A 333 -23.78 -5.64 26.62
C THR A 333 -22.84 -6.47 25.76
N GLU A 334 -23.14 -7.74 25.63
CA GLU A 334 -22.43 -8.66 24.75
C GLU A 334 -23.01 -8.56 23.33
N PHE A 335 -22.11 -8.55 22.33
CA PHE A 335 -22.44 -8.50 20.93
C PHE A 335 -21.59 -9.51 20.15
N THR A 336 -22.22 -10.35 19.35
CA THR A 336 -21.51 -11.22 18.41
C THR A 336 -21.39 -10.53 17.07
N ILE A 337 -20.17 -10.35 16.59
CA ILE A 337 -19.87 -9.67 15.33
C ILE A 337 -20.47 -10.48 14.17
N PRO A 338 -21.37 -9.89 13.37
CA PRO A 338 -21.99 -10.59 12.26
C PRO A 338 -21.02 -10.77 11.08
N THR A 339 -21.34 -11.70 10.18
CA THR A 339 -20.71 -11.79 8.86
C THR A 339 -21.01 -10.51 8.07
N GLY A 340 -20.04 -9.99 7.33
CA GLY A 340 -20.21 -8.77 6.54
C GLY A 340 -18.91 -8.27 5.92
N GLU A 341 -18.97 -7.06 5.39
CA GLU A 341 -17.84 -6.41 4.76
C GLU A 341 -16.75 -6.13 5.81
N GLY A 342 -15.50 -6.21 5.36
CA GLY A 342 -14.32 -5.79 6.10
C GLY A 342 -14.30 -4.28 6.38
N SER A 343 -13.14 -3.79 6.82
CA SER A 343 -12.94 -2.42 7.25
C SER A 343 -13.64 -2.08 8.56
N THR A 344 -13.55 -0.82 9.00
CA THR A 344 -14.17 -0.42 10.28
C THR A 344 -15.68 -0.21 10.14
N ARG A 345 -16.40 -0.83 11.04
CA ARG A 345 -17.87 -0.78 11.14
C ARG A 345 -18.25 0.16 12.27
N PRO A 346 -18.88 1.31 11.95
CA PRO A 346 -19.37 2.22 12.99
C PRO A 346 -20.46 1.58 13.83
N ILE A 347 -20.45 1.90 15.11
CA ILE A 347 -21.49 1.58 16.07
C ILE A 347 -21.86 2.87 16.77
N THR A 348 -23.13 3.25 16.77
CA THR A 348 -23.61 4.40 17.49
C THR A 348 -24.55 4.02 18.61
N ALA A 349 -24.68 4.91 19.57
CA ALA A 349 -25.67 4.82 20.64
C ALA A 349 -26.62 6.02 20.55
N ALA A 350 -27.93 5.76 20.55
CA ALA A 350 -28.95 6.78 20.45
C ALA A 350 -29.81 6.82 21.72
N VAL A 351 -30.13 8.04 22.19
CA VAL A 351 -31.08 8.31 23.28
C VAL A 351 -32.19 9.16 22.69
N ASP A 352 -33.44 8.78 22.93
CA ASP A 352 -34.64 9.46 22.36
C ASP A 352 -34.55 9.63 20.82
N GLY A 353 -33.94 8.66 20.11
CA GLY A 353 -33.79 8.67 18.64
C GLY A 353 -32.71 9.63 18.12
N ARG A 354 -31.88 10.19 19.00
CA ARG A 354 -30.72 11.01 18.64
C ARG A 354 -29.43 10.26 18.96
N GLU A 355 -28.55 10.12 17.97
CA GLU A 355 -27.22 9.52 18.15
C GLU A 355 -26.33 10.46 18.97
N VAL A 356 -25.79 9.95 20.08
CA VAL A 356 -25.08 10.75 21.09
C VAL A 356 -23.64 10.25 21.32
N ALA A 357 -23.29 9.04 20.88
CA ALA A 357 -21.95 8.49 20.97
C ALA A 357 -21.66 7.55 19.81
N VAL A 358 -20.39 7.41 19.43
CA VAL A 358 -19.94 6.55 18.34
C VAL A 358 -18.64 5.85 18.71
N THR A 359 -18.52 4.60 18.31
CA THR A 359 -17.29 3.79 18.30
C THR A 359 -17.18 3.01 17.00
N GLY A 360 -16.15 2.20 16.81
CA GLY A 360 -16.00 1.37 15.63
C GLY A 360 -15.34 0.04 15.92
N PHE A 361 -15.78 -0.98 15.17
CA PHE A 361 -15.17 -2.30 15.17
C PHE A 361 -14.49 -2.56 13.84
N MET A 362 -13.19 -2.90 13.85
CA MET A 362 -12.47 -3.28 12.64
C MET A 362 -12.72 -4.76 12.31
N MET A 363 -13.50 -4.99 11.26
CA MET A 363 -13.78 -6.33 10.75
C MET A 363 -12.54 -6.87 10.03
N GLN A 364 -11.96 -7.93 10.55
CA GLN A 364 -10.81 -8.60 9.96
C GLN A 364 -11.26 -9.65 8.94
N PRO A 365 -10.54 -9.80 7.80
CA PRO A 365 -10.81 -10.86 6.84
C PRO A 365 -10.64 -12.26 7.45
N SER A 366 -11.36 -13.24 6.89
CA SER A 366 -11.26 -14.65 7.28
C SER A 366 -11.40 -15.59 6.09
N ILE A 367 -11.01 -16.85 6.29
CA ILE A 367 -11.28 -17.95 5.38
C ILE A 367 -12.46 -18.73 5.97
N GLU A 368 -13.61 -18.73 5.28
CA GLU A 368 -14.79 -19.47 5.70
C GLU A 368 -14.72 -20.93 5.27
N SER A 369 -14.27 -21.14 4.01
CA SER A 369 -14.07 -22.50 3.50
C SER A 369 -13.03 -22.56 2.38
N PHE A 370 -12.37 -23.71 2.29
CA PHE A 370 -11.52 -24.13 1.17
C PHE A 370 -11.70 -25.63 0.98
N THR A 371 -12.36 -26.04 -0.10
CA THR A 371 -12.72 -27.45 -0.29
C THR A 371 -12.92 -27.81 -1.76
N PRO A 372 -12.53 -29.05 -2.19
CA PRO A 372 -11.67 -29.97 -1.49
C PRO A 372 -10.22 -29.46 -1.47
N GLU A 373 -9.35 -30.06 -0.63
CA GLU A 373 -7.91 -29.74 -0.59
C GLU A 373 -7.08 -30.56 -1.59
N SER A 374 -7.71 -31.57 -2.22
CA SER A 374 -7.07 -32.42 -3.24
C SER A 374 -8.10 -33.04 -4.18
N GLY A 375 -7.64 -33.45 -5.36
CA GLY A 375 -8.44 -34.17 -6.35
C GLY A 375 -7.79 -34.19 -7.74
N PRO A 376 -8.34 -34.93 -8.70
CA PRO A 376 -7.79 -34.96 -10.05
C PRO A 376 -7.97 -33.61 -10.78
N VAL A 377 -7.27 -33.47 -11.91
CA VAL A 377 -7.45 -32.33 -12.82
C VAL A 377 -8.94 -32.12 -13.17
N GLY A 378 -9.39 -30.87 -13.09
CA GLY A 378 -10.79 -30.49 -13.32
C GLY A 378 -11.65 -30.54 -12.06
N THR A 379 -11.14 -30.96 -10.91
CA THR A 379 -11.83 -30.82 -9.63
C THR A 379 -12.13 -29.34 -9.39
N THR A 380 -13.39 -29.03 -9.06
CA THR A 380 -13.78 -27.67 -8.67
C THR A 380 -13.32 -27.39 -7.24
N ILE A 381 -12.42 -26.42 -7.10
CA ILE A 381 -11.93 -25.90 -5.82
C ILE A 381 -12.87 -24.75 -5.43
N GLU A 382 -13.55 -24.88 -4.30
CA GLU A 382 -14.44 -23.86 -3.77
C GLU A 382 -13.71 -23.10 -2.65
N ILE A 383 -13.66 -21.76 -2.77
CA ILE A 383 -13.08 -20.86 -1.77
C ILE A 383 -14.16 -19.86 -1.36
N GLU A 384 -14.38 -19.73 -0.06
CA GLU A 384 -15.24 -18.71 0.52
C GLU A 384 -14.44 -17.87 1.51
N LEU A 385 -14.44 -16.54 1.28
CA LEU A 385 -13.77 -15.55 2.11
C LEU A 385 -14.80 -14.60 2.69
N SER A 386 -14.56 -14.10 3.89
CA SER A 386 -15.40 -13.14 4.60
C SER A 386 -14.56 -11.96 5.08
N GLY A 387 -15.20 -10.85 5.41
CA GLY A 387 -14.51 -9.64 5.83
C GLY A 387 -13.74 -8.95 4.70
N VAL A 388 -14.12 -9.18 3.44
CA VAL A 388 -13.60 -8.39 2.32
C VAL A 388 -14.17 -6.98 2.41
N GLY A 389 -13.30 -5.98 2.38
CA GLY A 389 -13.68 -4.59 2.63
C GLY A 389 -14.54 -3.97 1.53
N TRP A 390 -15.19 -2.86 1.86
CA TRP A 390 -16.01 -2.08 0.95
C TRP A 390 -15.22 -0.99 0.18
N PRO A 391 -14.11 -0.41 0.71
CA PRO A 391 -13.35 0.60 0.00
C PRO A 391 -12.72 0.07 -1.29
N GLU A 392 -12.47 0.93 -2.27
CA GLU A 392 -11.92 0.55 -3.58
C GLU A 392 -10.60 -0.20 -3.52
N TYR A 393 -9.81 0.07 -2.51
CA TYR A 393 -8.53 -0.58 -2.28
C TYR A 393 -8.61 -1.90 -1.47
N GLU A 394 -9.80 -2.30 -1.02
CA GLU A 394 -10.01 -3.53 -0.24
C GLU A 394 -10.98 -4.51 -0.88
N ASN A 395 -11.93 -4.03 -1.68
CA ASN A 395 -13.06 -4.87 -2.09
C ASN A 395 -12.81 -5.74 -3.32
N ALA A 396 -11.59 -5.72 -3.88
CA ALA A 396 -11.26 -6.44 -5.09
C ALA A 396 -10.01 -7.33 -4.93
N PRO A 397 -10.11 -8.41 -4.13
CA PRO A 397 -9.06 -9.43 -4.05
C PRO A 397 -8.76 -10.06 -5.41
N TYR A 398 -7.49 -10.17 -5.76
CA TYR A 398 -7.02 -10.70 -7.03
C TYR A 398 -6.37 -12.07 -6.87
N PHE A 399 -6.83 -13.05 -7.61
CA PHE A 399 -6.42 -14.44 -7.53
C PHE A 399 -5.31 -14.77 -8.52
N LEU A 400 -4.27 -15.44 -8.04
CA LEU A 400 -3.24 -16.07 -8.85
C LEU A 400 -3.31 -17.59 -8.64
N TYR A 401 -3.05 -18.34 -9.69
CA TYR A 401 -2.86 -19.79 -9.66
C TYR A 401 -1.45 -20.10 -10.18
N ASP A 402 -0.59 -20.65 -9.33
CA ASP A 402 0.84 -20.87 -9.64
C ASP A 402 1.51 -19.60 -10.22
N ASN A 403 1.38 -18.49 -9.50
CA ASN A 403 1.90 -17.19 -9.91
C ASN A 403 1.34 -16.65 -11.24
N LYS A 404 0.24 -17.21 -11.75
CA LYS A 404 -0.42 -16.74 -12.98
C LYS A 404 -1.76 -16.10 -12.64
N PRO A 405 -2.04 -14.88 -13.13
CA PRO A 405 -3.29 -14.20 -12.87
C PRO A 405 -4.50 -14.99 -13.38
N LEU A 406 -5.49 -15.19 -12.50
CA LEU A 406 -6.80 -15.71 -12.86
C LEU A 406 -7.81 -14.59 -13.07
N GLY A 407 -7.89 -13.67 -12.13
CA GLY A 407 -8.88 -12.60 -12.09
C GLY A 407 -9.14 -12.13 -10.67
N TYR A 408 -10.19 -11.36 -10.49
CA TYR A 408 -10.55 -10.75 -9.21
C TYR A 408 -12.03 -10.97 -8.88
N VAL A 409 -12.35 -10.74 -7.61
CA VAL A 409 -13.73 -10.72 -7.11
C VAL A 409 -14.02 -9.39 -6.43
N CYS A 410 -15.28 -9.05 -6.25
CA CYS A 410 -15.69 -7.89 -5.46
C CYS A 410 -16.46 -8.33 -4.23
N GLY A 411 -16.10 -7.76 -3.06
CA GLY A 411 -16.82 -7.97 -1.81
C GLY A 411 -18.02 -7.05 -1.62
N LEU A 412 -18.13 -5.99 -2.44
CA LEU A 412 -19.20 -5.02 -2.35
C LEU A 412 -20.42 -5.48 -3.15
N THR A 413 -21.56 -5.60 -2.48
CA THR A 413 -22.86 -5.93 -3.08
C THR A 413 -23.95 -5.05 -2.48
N ASP A 414 -25.11 -4.99 -3.15
CA ASP A 414 -26.34 -4.35 -2.66
C ASP A 414 -27.25 -5.30 -1.86
N ASP A 415 -26.95 -6.60 -1.88
CA ASP A 415 -27.68 -7.64 -1.18
C ASP A 415 -27.14 -7.90 0.24
N ASP A 416 -27.85 -8.71 1.01
CA ASP A 416 -27.55 -9.02 2.42
C ASP A 416 -26.23 -9.77 2.68
N GLY A 417 -25.28 -9.74 1.78
CA GLY A 417 -24.05 -10.54 1.87
C GLY A 417 -22.76 -9.81 1.50
N GLY A 418 -22.71 -8.49 1.60
CA GLY A 418 -21.48 -7.74 1.37
C GLY A 418 -20.30 -8.28 2.17
N GLY A 419 -19.08 -8.22 1.58
CA GLY A 419 -17.86 -8.70 2.20
C GLY A 419 -17.64 -10.22 2.19
N VAL A 420 -18.60 -10.99 1.68
CA VAL A 420 -18.45 -12.45 1.46
C VAL A 420 -18.26 -12.71 -0.03
N VAL A 421 -17.16 -13.34 -0.40
CA VAL A 421 -16.87 -13.74 -1.78
C VAL A 421 -16.75 -15.24 -1.89
N ARG A 422 -17.32 -15.81 -2.95
CA ARG A 422 -17.26 -17.23 -3.29
C ARG A 422 -16.70 -17.40 -4.68
N VAL A 423 -15.68 -18.24 -4.81
CA VAL A 423 -15.05 -18.55 -6.09
C VAL A 423 -14.96 -20.05 -6.31
N GLU A 424 -15.12 -20.44 -7.57
CA GLU A 424 -14.91 -21.78 -8.03
C GLU A 424 -13.76 -21.77 -9.02
N ILE A 425 -12.69 -22.55 -8.74
CA ILE A 425 -11.49 -22.61 -9.55
C ILE A 425 -11.27 -24.08 -9.96
N PRO A 426 -11.24 -24.42 -11.26
CA PRO A 426 -10.92 -25.78 -11.68
C PRO A 426 -9.43 -26.08 -11.42
N ALA A 427 -9.12 -27.19 -10.78
CA ALA A 427 -7.76 -27.67 -10.62
C ALA A 427 -7.12 -27.92 -11.99
N ALA A 428 -5.95 -27.36 -12.23
CA ALA A 428 -5.27 -27.40 -13.52
C ALA A 428 -3.76 -27.55 -13.34
N GLY A 429 -3.14 -28.41 -14.10
CA GLY A 429 -1.70 -28.68 -14.05
C GLY A 429 -1.40 -30.18 -14.06
N GLU A 430 -0.16 -30.53 -13.81
CA GLU A 430 0.31 -31.89 -13.63
C GLU A 430 0.05 -32.36 -12.19
N PRO A 431 0.03 -33.65 -11.88
CA PRO A 431 -0.08 -34.14 -10.50
C PRO A 431 0.98 -33.54 -9.58
N GLY A 432 0.55 -33.15 -8.35
CA GLY A 432 1.38 -32.51 -7.36
C GLY A 432 0.74 -31.26 -6.73
N TRP A 433 1.53 -30.49 -6.01
CA TRP A 433 1.06 -29.31 -5.33
C TRP A 433 0.95 -28.09 -6.24
N HIS A 434 -0.22 -27.44 -6.17
CA HIS A 434 -0.56 -26.19 -6.84
C HIS A 434 -1.00 -25.16 -5.82
N PHE A 435 -0.78 -23.88 -6.12
CA PHE A 435 -0.97 -22.82 -5.15
C PHE A 435 -1.89 -21.73 -5.69
N ILE A 436 -2.77 -21.28 -4.82
CA ILE A 436 -3.65 -20.13 -5.09
C ILE A 436 -3.29 -19.06 -4.08
N ASP A 437 -2.84 -17.92 -4.57
CA ASP A 437 -2.53 -16.74 -3.76
C ASP A 437 -3.48 -15.61 -4.14
N VAL A 438 -4.00 -14.92 -3.11
CA VAL A 438 -5.00 -13.87 -3.29
C VAL A 438 -4.44 -12.58 -2.70
N TYR A 439 -4.12 -11.65 -3.57
CA TYR A 439 -3.50 -10.38 -3.19
C TYR A 439 -4.50 -9.23 -3.22
N PRO A 440 -4.28 -8.17 -2.41
CA PRO A 440 -5.01 -6.94 -2.58
C PRO A 440 -4.75 -6.32 -3.96
N MET A 441 -5.68 -5.52 -4.41
CA MET A 441 -5.61 -4.76 -5.65
C MET A 441 -5.93 -3.30 -5.33
N ILE A 442 -5.21 -2.37 -5.97
CA ILE A 442 -5.59 -0.97 -5.98
C ILE A 442 -6.32 -0.71 -7.28
N PHE A 443 -7.52 -0.15 -7.17
CA PHE A 443 -8.34 0.23 -8.29
C PHE A 443 -8.48 1.76 -8.29
N GLU A 444 -7.96 2.43 -9.31
CA GLU A 444 -8.07 3.87 -9.49
C GLU A 444 -8.99 4.16 -10.67
N MET A 445 -10.08 4.90 -10.42
CA MET A 445 -10.97 5.40 -11.46
C MET A 445 -10.83 6.91 -11.54
N GLN A 446 -10.21 7.41 -12.62
CA GLN A 446 -10.31 8.82 -13.00
C GLN A 446 -11.31 8.95 -14.14
N GLU A 447 -12.26 9.89 -14.04
CA GLU A 447 -13.33 10.08 -15.04
C GLU A 447 -12.80 10.41 -16.45
N ASP A 448 -11.60 10.98 -16.57
CA ASP A 448 -11.03 11.50 -17.82
C ASP A 448 -9.75 10.78 -18.30
N GLU A 449 -9.22 9.81 -17.57
CA GLU A 449 -8.04 9.04 -17.96
C GLU A 449 -8.34 7.53 -18.04
N PRO A 450 -7.62 6.78 -18.90
CA PRO A 450 -7.81 5.34 -18.96
C PRO A 450 -7.39 4.70 -17.63
N ASP A 451 -8.26 3.88 -17.12
CA ASP A 451 -8.16 3.14 -15.86
C ASP A 451 -6.74 2.65 -15.57
N PHE A 452 -6.16 3.15 -14.49
CA PHE A 452 -4.87 2.69 -13.99
C PHE A 452 -5.13 1.58 -12.96
N GLU A 453 -5.17 0.35 -13.42
CA GLU A 453 -5.39 -0.80 -12.56
C GLU A 453 -4.06 -1.32 -12.04
N LEU A 454 -3.85 -1.22 -10.73
CA LEU A 454 -2.70 -1.78 -10.02
C LEU A 454 -3.09 -3.12 -9.40
N ARG A 455 -2.86 -4.23 -10.11
CA ARG A 455 -3.28 -5.57 -9.69
C ARG A 455 -2.37 -6.67 -10.23
N PRO A 456 -2.07 -7.68 -9.41
CA PRO A 456 -2.11 -7.72 -7.94
C PRO A 456 -1.03 -6.82 -7.33
N HIS A 457 -1.26 -6.30 -6.11
CA HIS A 457 -0.30 -5.47 -5.39
C HIS A 457 0.62 -6.34 -4.54
N LEU A 458 1.84 -6.62 -5.02
CA LEU A 458 2.76 -7.54 -4.36
C LEU A 458 3.52 -6.92 -3.18
N SER A 459 3.70 -5.60 -3.15
CA SER A 459 4.28 -4.88 -2.00
C SER A 459 3.21 -4.32 -1.04
N TYR A 460 2.14 -5.09 -0.83
CA TYR A 460 0.98 -4.68 -0.04
C TYR A 460 1.29 -4.53 1.46
N LEU A 461 2.27 -5.26 2.00
CA LEU A 461 2.57 -5.27 3.43
C LEU A 461 3.04 -3.90 3.95
N ASP A 462 3.73 -3.13 3.12
CA ASP A 462 4.34 -1.86 3.52
C ASP A 462 3.95 -0.67 2.63
N ASN A 463 3.32 -0.90 1.50
CA ASN A 463 3.02 0.15 0.52
C ASN A 463 1.54 0.24 0.07
N HIS A 464 0.63 -0.50 0.68
CA HIS A 464 -0.80 -0.44 0.37
C HIS A 464 -1.50 0.69 1.14
N PRO A 465 -2.54 1.37 0.56
CA PRO A 465 -3.33 2.40 1.25
C PRO A 465 -3.91 1.94 2.59
N MET A 466 -4.42 0.71 2.62
CA MET A 466 -4.81 -0.01 3.83
C MET A 466 -3.64 -0.81 4.34
N ARG A 467 -2.97 -0.31 5.33
CA ARG A 467 -1.80 -0.96 5.92
C ARG A 467 -2.14 -1.54 7.29
N PRO A 468 -1.89 -2.82 7.50
CA PRO A 468 -1.57 -3.90 6.57
C PRO A 468 -2.83 -4.65 6.11
N LEU A 469 -3.03 -4.74 4.82
CA LEU A 469 -4.05 -5.61 4.26
C LEU A 469 -3.43 -7.00 4.03
N PRO A 470 -4.02 -8.09 4.59
CA PRO A 470 -3.44 -9.42 4.43
C PRO A 470 -3.73 -10.02 3.06
N ALA A 471 -2.86 -10.92 2.62
CA ALA A 471 -3.12 -11.84 1.52
C ALA A 471 -3.62 -13.18 2.07
N TRP A 472 -4.34 -13.94 1.22
CA TRP A 472 -4.78 -15.30 1.52
C TRP A 472 -4.00 -16.29 0.67
N HIS A 473 -3.71 -17.45 1.23
CA HIS A 473 -2.85 -18.44 0.64
C HIS A 473 -3.45 -19.83 0.75
N PHE A 474 -3.50 -20.56 -0.38
CA PHE A 474 -4.04 -21.89 -0.45
C PHE A 474 -3.07 -22.83 -1.17
N ALA A 475 -3.11 -24.11 -0.82
CA ALA A 475 -2.40 -25.17 -1.51
C ALA A 475 -3.36 -26.33 -1.78
N PHE A 476 -3.40 -26.78 -3.04
CA PHE A 476 -4.23 -27.88 -3.53
C PHE A 476 -3.34 -28.97 -4.11
N GLU A 477 -3.61 -30.22 -3.77
CA GLU A 477 -2.88 -31.35 -4.34
C GLU A 477 -3.64 -31.97 -5.51
N ILE A 478 -3.10 -31.86 -6.72
CA ILE A 478 -3.62 -32.61 -7.87
C ILE A 478 -3.18 -34.07 -7.77
N THR A 479 -4.15 -34.97 -7.73
CA THR A 479 -3.93 -36.43 -7.69
C THR A 479 -4.05 -37.04 -9.07
N ASP A 480 -3.47 -38.22 -9.24
CA ASP A 480 -3.55 -38.98 -10.53
C ASP A 480 -4.98 -39.45 -10.87
N GLU A 481 -5.81 -39.73 -9.87
CA GLU A 481 -7.24 -40.11 -9.95
C GLU A 481 -8.04 -39.61 -8.73
#